data_369e69ec3d42c950bdce7f75ecae93e2
#
_entry.id   369e69ec3d42c950bdce7f75ecae93e2
#
_cell.length_a   1.000
_cell.length_b   1.000
_cell.length_c   1.000
_cell.angle_alpha   90.00
_cell.angle_beta   90.00
_cell.angle_gamma   90.00
#
_symmetry.space_group_name_H-M   'P 1'
#
loop_
_entity.id
_entity.type
_entity.pdbx_description
1 polymer ?
#
loop_
_entity_poly.entity_id
_entity_poly.type
_entity_poly.pdbx_seq_one_letter_code
_entity_poly.pdbx_strand_id
1 'polypeptide(L)'
;MASDLELSAMRHAITLSALGLGTTSPNPPVGCVILDQHGTVVGAGFHRRKGEPHAEAHALNAAGDAARGGTAVVTLEPCNHVGVTPACRQELINAGVSRVVIAVIDPTSRGEGGASMLTAAGVEVETEVLRDEALTVLEPWLTATVRCRPYLTWAFAAEVGHQSAAEKRLLLDLRANADLVIADKILDEGIPGGHANAHFVLPGDADTDVGLLHWLSAAYEGGVRSVLVVGHEHAAELRPRLHAVDELVVVVPRTDPSQALEVVHSDVIPIGFGLVEVAAHADLLTSRMRRVRV
;
A
#
# COMPACT_ATOMS: atom_id res chain seq x y z
N MET A 1 -4.47 -20.14 16.88
CA MET A 1 -3.22 -19.70 16.21
C MET A 1 -3.19 -20.22 14.79
N ALA A 2 -2.83 -19.37 13.85
CA ALA A 2 -2.75 -19.73 12.44
C ALA A 2 -1.73 -20.86 12.20
N SER A 3 -2.11 -21.81 11.36
CA SER A 3 -1.26 -22.93 10.93
C SER A 3 -0.21 -22.48 9.91
N ASP A 4 0.81 -23.30 9.67
CA ASP A 4 1.83 -23.01 8.65
C ASP A 4 1.23 -22.85 7.25
N LEU A 5 0.16 -23.58 6.92
CA LEU A 5 -0.55 -23.44 5.66
C LEU A 5 -1.27 -22.09 5.56
N GLU A 6 -1.91 -21.63 6.63
CA GLU A 6 -2.56 -20.32 6.68
C GLU A 6 -1.53 -19.18 6.65
N LEU A 7 -0.38 -19.32 7.32
CA LEU A 7 0.71 -18.35 7.22
C LEU A 7 1.27 -18.27 5.79
N SER A 8 1.43 -19.41 5.12
CA SER A 8 1.84 -19.46 3.71
C SER A 8 0.79 -18.82 2.79
N ALA A 9 -0.49 -19.10 3.02
CA ALA A 9 -1.60 -18.51 2.27
C ALA A 9 -1.70 -16.99 2.50
N MET A 10 -1.42 -16.50 3.74
CA MET A 10 -1.37 -15.07 4.01
C MET A 10 -0.25 -14.37 3.22
N ARG A 11 0.95 -14.93 3.15
CA ARG A 11 2.03 -14.39 2.32
C ARG A 11 1.69 -14.37 0.83
N HIS A 12 0.97 -15.40 0.36
CA HIS A 12 0.43 -15.40 -1.00
C HIS A 12 -0.60 -14.29 -1.19
N ALA A 13 -1.55 -14.13 -0.26
CA ALA A 13 -2.53 -13.03 -0.30
C ALA A 13 -1.87 -11.65 -0.29
N ILE A 14 -0.82 -11.45 0.53
CA ILE A 14 -0.02 -10.22 0.56
C ILE A 14 0.66 -9.96 -0.81
N THR A 15 1.24 -10.99 -1.41
CA THR A 15 1.87 -10.87 -2.73
C THR A 15 0.84 -10.48 -3.80
N LEU A 16 -0.35 -11.09 -3.77
CA LEU A 16 -1.43 -10.74 -4.70
C LEU A 16 -1.94 -9.32 -4.48
N SER A 17 -2.05 -8.87 -3.24
CA SER A 17 -2.54 -7.52 -2.92
C SER A 17 -1.67 -6.42 -3.53
N ALA A 18 -0.35 -6.65 -3.65
CA ALA A 18 0.58 -5.71 -4.27
C ALA A 18 0.27 -5.45 -5.76
N LEU A 19 -0.41 -6.37 -6.45
CA LEU A 19 -0.85 -6.17 -7.84
C LEU A 19 -1.96 -5.11 -7.99
N GLY A 20 -2.60 -4.71 -6.89
CA GLY A 20 -3.61 -3.66 -6.85
C GLY A 20 -3.07 -2.27 -6.58
N LEU A 21 -1.77 -2.13 -6.27
CA LEU A 21 -1.16 -0.82 -6.03
C LEU A 21 -1.30 0.11 -7.25
N GLY A 22 -1.53 1.38 -7.01
CA GLY A 22 -1.71 2.41 -8.05
C GLY A 22 -3.03 2.33 -8.84
N THR A 23 -3.91 1.35 -8.58
CA THR A 23 -5.17 1.17 -9.34
C THR A 23 -6.43 1.10 -8.49
N THR A 24 -6.31 0.77 -7.21
CA THR A 24 -7.48 0.52 -6.35
C THR A 24 -8.02 1.75 -5.64
N SER A 25 -7.23 2.82 -5.50
CA SER A 25 -7.60 4.02 -4.73
C SER A 25 -8.96 4.62 -5.17
N PRO A 26 -9.79 5.04 -4.23
CA PRO A 26 -9.54 5.19 -2.79
C PRO A 26 -9.63 3.90 -1.97
N ASN A 27 -9.95 2.75 -2.59
CA ASN A 27 -10.05 1.47 -1.92
C ASN A 27 -8.65 0.91 -1.58
N PRO A 28 -8.54 0.07 -0.54
CA PRO A 28 -7.29 -0.60 -0.20
C PRO A 28 -6.88 -1.66 -1.24
N PRO A 29 -5.59 -1.89 -1.46
CA PRO A 29 -5.10 -3.05 -2.19
C PRO A 29 -5.20 -4.30 -1.31
N VAL A 30 -6.22 -5.13 -1.52
CA VAL A 30 -6.50 -6.33 -0.74
C VAL A 30 -6.24 -7.58 -1.55
N GLY A 31 -5.74 -8.62 -0.89
CA GLY A 31 -5.59 -9.97 -1.42
C GLY A 31 -6.33 -10.99 -0.56
N CYS A 32 -6.83 -12.04 -1.18
CA CYS A 32 -7.54 -13.13 -0.52
C CYS A 32 -7.16 -14.49 -1.12
N VAL A 33 -6.98 -15.48 -0.27
CA VAL A 33 -6.75 -16.88 -0.65
C VAL A 33 -7.78 -17.75 0.08
N ILE A 34 -8.40 -18.68 -0.63
CA ILE A 34 -9.32 -19.68 -0.07
C ILE A 34 -8.60 -21.03 0.00
N LEU A 35 -8.57 -21.59 1.18
CA LEU A 35 -8.14 -22.96 1.45
C LEU A 35 -9.39 -23.84 1.62
N ASP A 36 -9.36 -25.05 1.08
CA ASP A 36 -10.37 -26.05 1.38
C ASP A 36 -10.23 -26.60 2.82
N GLN A 37 -11.10 -27.51 3.21
CA GLN A 37 -11.06 -28.14 4.54
C GLN A 37 -9.78 -28.98 4.79
N HIS A 38 -8.97 -29.24 3.77
CA HIS A 38 -7.71 -29.99 3.83
C HIS A 38 -6.50 -29.06 3.80
N GLY A 39 -6.71 -27.74 3.71
CA GLY A 39 -5.64 -26.73 3.62
C GLY A 39 -5.06 -26.53 2.23
N THR A 40 -5.71 -27.07 1.18
CA THR A 40 -5.30 -26.88 -0.21
C THR A 40 -5.82 -25.53 -0.73
N VAL A 41 -5.00 -24.77 -1.43
CA VAL A 41 -5.44 -23.53 -2.10
C VAL A 41 -6.41 -23.90 -3.24
N VAL A 42 -7.65 -23.44 -3.13
CA VAL A 42 -8.72 -23.69 -4.12
C VAL A 42 -9.18 -22.42 -4.83
N GLY A 43 -8.85 -21.25 -4.29
CA GLY A 43 -9.15 -19.97 -4.90
C GLY A 43 -8.20 -18.88 -4.42
N ALA A 44 -7.94 -17.91 -5.29
CA ALA A 44 -7.12 -16.75 -4.95
C ALA A 44 -7.60 -15.54 -5.76
N GLY A 45 -7.47 -14.34 -5.18
CA GLY A 45 -7.89 -13.10 -5.81
C GLY A 45 -7.31 -11.88 -5.14
N PHE A 46 -7.39 -10.77 -5.83
CA PHE A 46 -7.03 -9.46 -5.30
C PHE A 46 -7.99 -8.39 -5.85
N HIS A 47 -8.11 -7.28 -5.14
CA HIS A 47 -8.85 -6.13 -5.64
C HIS A 47 -8.05 -5.47 -6.76
N ARG A 48 -8.56 -5.55 -7.98
CA ARG A 48 -7.80 -5.16 -9.19
C ARG A 48 -7.85 -3.67 -9.44
N ARG A 49 -9.04 -3.08 -9.26
CA ARG A 49 -9.30 -1.67 -9.60
C ARG A 49 -10.55 -1.17 -8.89
N LYS A 50 -10.57 0.15 -8.59
CA LYS A 50 -11.78 0.83 -8.12
C LYS A 50 -13.01 0.49 -8.97
N GLY A 51 -14.09 0.07 -8.30
CA GLY A 51 -15.36 -0.29 -8.95
C GLY A 51 -15.47 -1.75 -9.39
N GLU A 52 -14.39 -2.52 -9.37
CA GLU A 52 -14.41 -3.96 -9.60
C GLU A 52 -14.68 -4.75 -8.29
N PRO A 53 -14.98 -6.05 -8.38
CA PRO A 53 -15.18 -6.89 -7.20
C PRO A 53 -13.98 -6.86 -6.24
N HIS A 54 -14.23 -7.05 -4.97
CA HIS A 54 -13.20 -7.16 -3.94
C HIS A 54 -12.44 -8.49 -4.04
N ALA A 55 -11.32 -8.60 -3.33
CA ALA A 55 -10.44 -9.76 -3.35
C ALA A 55 -11.17 -11.06 -2.98
N GLU A 56 -12.03 -10.99 -1.97
CA GLU A 56 -12.81 -12.13 -1.47
C GLU A 56 -13.76 -12.66 -2.54
N ALA A 57 -14.45 -11.77 -3.27
CA ALA A 57 -15.35 -12.17 -4.35
C ALA A 57 -14.59 -12.86 -5.49
N HIS A 58 -13.40 -12.36 -5.88
CA HIS A 58 -12.55 -13.01 -6.86
C HIS A 58 -12.08 -14.39 -6.39
N ALA A 59 -11.63 -14.49 -5.14
CA ALA A 59 -11.14 -15.74 -4.56
C ALA A 59 -12.25 -16.77 -4.40
N LEU A 60 -13.44 -16.37 -3.92
CA LEU A 60 -14.60 -17.25 -3.78
C LEU A 60 -15.13 -17.73 -5.15
N ASN A 61 -15.16 -16.84 -6.15
CA ASN A 61 -15.57 -17.22 -7.51
C ASN A 61 -14.61 -18.26 -8.11
N ALA A 62 -13.31 -18.16 -7.82
CA ALA A 62 -12.33 -19.16 -8.26
C ALA A 62 -12.47 -20.49 -7.50
N ALA A 63 -12.78 -20.43 -6.19
CA ALA A 63 -12.91 -21.61 -5.34
C ALA A 63 -14.21 -22.39 -5.59
N GLY A 64 -15.30 -21.70 -5.94
CA GLY A 64 -16.62 -22.30 -6.07
C GLY A 64 -17.03 -23.07 -4.80
N ASP A 65 -17.65 -24.23 -5.00
CA ASP A 65 -18.13 -25.09 -3.88
C ASP A 65 -17.00 -25.62 -2.98
N ALA A 66 -15.74 -25.61 -3.44
CA ALA A 66 -14.60 -26.07 -2.65
C ALA A 66 -14.27 -25.13 -1.45
N ALA A 67 -14.84 -23.92 -1.44
CA ALA A 67 -14.71 -23.00 -0.29
C ALA A 67 -15.46 -23.50 0.96
N ARG A 68 -16.47 -24.35 0.78
CA ARG A 68 -17.34 -24.81 1.88
C ARG A 68 -16.56 -25.59 2.93
N GLY A 69 -16.69 -25.16 4.19
CA GLY A 69 -15.96 -25.76 5.32
C GLY A 69 -14.47 -25.40 5.36
N GLY A 70 -14.01 -24.61 4.43
CA GLY A 70 -12.63 -24.18 4.29
C GLY A 70 -12.30 -22.89 5.07
N THR A 71 -11.14 -22.32 4.78
CA THR A 71 -10.62 -21.10 5.41
C THR A 71 -10.41 -20.00 4.37
N ALA A 72 -10.93 -18.80 4.63
CA ALA A 72 -10.56 -17.60 3.90
C ALA A 72 -9.42 -16.87 4.62
N VAL A 73 -8.35 -16.58 3.89
CA VAL A 73 -7.17 -15.85 4.39
C VAL A 73 -7.11 -14.51 3.65
N VAL A 74 -7.25 -13.40 4.38
CA VAL A 74 -7.41 -12.08 3.77
C VAL A 74 -6.50 -11.04 4.43
N THR A 75 -5.92 -10.16 3.63
CA THR A 75 -4.94 -9.17 4.11
C THR A 75 -5.58 -8.02 4.91
N LEU A 76 -6.87 -7.74 4.68
CA LEU A 76 -7.62 -6.72 5.40
C LEU A 76 -8.98 -7.28 5.82
N GLU A 77 -9.53 -6.80 6.93
CA GLU A 77 -10.84 -7.18 7.44
C GLU A 77 -11.92 -7.11 6.34
N PRO A 78 -12.70 -8.19 6.09
CA PRO A 78 -13.77 -8.20 5.12
C PRO A 78 -14.80 -7.10 5.39
N CYS A 79 -15.17 -6.36 4.35
CA CYS A 79 -16.04 -5.22 4.48
C CYS A 79 -17.42 -5.59 5.05
N ASN A 80 -17.99 -4.67 5.87
CA ASN A 80 -19.30 -4.81 6.51
C ASN A 80 -20.36 -3.85 5.91
N HIS A 81 -20.13 -3.27 4.76
CA HIS A 81 -21.11 -2.41 4.11
C HIS A 81 -21.60 -3.04 2.80
N VAL A 82 -22.88 -2.83 2.51
CA VAL A 82 -23.47 -3.19 1.24
C VAL A 82 -23.26 -2.02 0.29
N GLY A 83 -22.55 -2.26 -0.81
CA GLY A 83 -22.35 -1.31 -1.89
C GLY A 83 -23.17 -1.71 -3.12
N VAL A 84 -22.52 -1.72 -4.29
CA VAL A 84 -23.08 -2.28 -5.54
C VAL A 84 -23.16 -3.83 -5.43
N THR A 85 -22.26 -4.43 -4.63
CA THR A 85 -22.23 -5.86 -4.30
C THR A 85 -22.58 -6.07 -2.84
N PRO A 86 -22.98 -7.30 -2.44
CA PRO A 86 -23.09 -7.67 -1.03
C PRO A 86 -21.79 -7.41 -0.28
N ALA A 87 -21.87 -7.21 1.06
CA ALA A 87 -20.69 -7.11 1.90
C ALA A 87 -19.86 -8.41 1.81
N CYS A 88 -18.51 -8.29 1.72
CA CYS A 88 -17.62 -9.46 1.59
C CYS A 88 -17.82 -10.48 2.72
N ARG A 89 -18.06 -10.00 3.97
CA ARG A 89 -18.41 -10.90 5.08
C ARG A 89 -19.64 -11.77 4.78
N GLN A 90 -20.65 -11.22 4.09
CA GLN A 90 -21.85 -11.97 3.74
C GLN A 90 -21.58 -13.00 2.65
N GLU A 91 -20.73 -12.68 1.68
CA GLU A 91 -20.31 -13.61 0.64
C GLU A 91 -19.54 -14.79 1.25
N LEU A 92 -18.65 -14.55 2.20
CA LEU A 92 -17.91 -15.58 2.93
C LEU A 92 -18.87 -16.50 3.73
N ILE A 93 -19.85 -15.93 4.44
CA ILE A 93 -20.88 -16.69 5.17
C ILE A 93 -21.69 -17.54 4.18
N ASN A 94 -22.15 -16.99 3.08
CA ASN A 94 -22.96 -17.69 2.08
C ASN A 94 -22.19 -18.83 1.40
N ALA A 95 -20.87 -18.65 1.18
CA ALA A 95 -19.98 -19.69 0.67
C ALA A 95 -19.77 -20.82 1.68
N GLY A 96 -20.11 -20.58 2.95
CA GLY A 96 -20.01 -21.57 4.03
C GLY A 96 -18.58 -21.84 4.48
N VAL A 97 -17.69 -20.81 4.43
CA VAL A 97 -16.36 -20.95 5.03
C VAL A 97 -16.50 -21.15 6.54
N SER A 98 -15.66 -21.99 7.13
CA SER A 98 -15.70 -22.28 8.58
C SER A 98 -14.79 -21.36 9.38
N ARG A 99 -13.78 -20.76 8.73
CA ARG A 99 -12.76 -19.94 9.36
C ARG A 99 -12.33 -18.77 8.48
N VAL A 100 -12.01 -17.64 9.09
CA VAL A 100 -11.43 -16.46 8.42
C VAL A 100 -10.19 -16.00 9.19
N VAL A 101 -9.07 -15.85 8.48
CA VAL A 101 -7.79 -15.37 9.02
C VAL A 101 -7.51 -13.99 8.41
N ILE A 102 -7.35 -12.98 9.25
CA ILE A 102 -7.25 -11.57 8.88
C ILE A 102 -5.89 -11.01 9.31
N ALA A 103 -5.18 -10.33 8.40
CA ALA A 103 -3.91 -9.70 8.75
C ALA A 103 -4.11 -8.35 9.44
N VAL A 104 -4.97 -7.48 8.93
CA VAL A 104 -5.17 -6.11 9.42
C VAL A 104 -6.65 -5.82 9.63
N ILE A 105 -6.99 -5.25 10.77
CA ILE A 105 -8.35 -4.75 11.02
C ILE A 105 -8.54 -3.41 10.28
N ASP A 106 -9.68 -3.26 9.61
CA ASP A 106 -10.02 -2.03 8.87
C ASP A 106 -10.49 -0.93 9.84
N PRO A 107 -9.75 0.18 9.99
CA PRO A 107 -10.14 1.27 10.87
C PRO A 107 -11.39 2.02 10.38
N THR A 108 -11.82 1.77 9.14
CA THR A 108 -13.03 2.38 8.54
C THR A 108 -14.24 1.45 8.58
N SER A 109 -14.09 0.26 9.16
CA SER A 109 -15.19 -0.70 9.28
C SER A 109 -16.43 -0.07 9.92
N ARG A 110 -17.59 -0.32 9.31
CA ARG A 110 -18.86 0.25 9.79
C ARG A 110 -19.52 -0.69 10.80
N GLY A 111 -20.16 -0.09 11.79
CA GLY A 111 -20.84 -0.82 12.86
C GLY A 111 -19.84 -1.62 13.71
N GLU A 112 -20.15 -2.88 13.96
CA GLU A 112 -19.31 -3.78 14.77
C GLU A 112 -18.12 -4.37 13.99
N GLY A 113 -17.98 -4.04 12.69
CA GLY A 113 -16.94 -4.57 11.82
C GLY A 113 -17.29 -5.95 11.20
N GLY A 114 -16.51 -6.31 10.17
CA GLY A 114 -16.70 -7.58 9.47
C GLY A 114 -16.30 -8.78 10.31
N ALA A 115 -15.22 -8.68 11.09
CA ALA A 115 -14.71 -9.73 11.96
C ALA A 115 -15.73 -10.13 13.04
N SER A 116 -16.33 -9.15 13.73
CA SER A 116 -17.35 -9.40 14.75
C SER A 116 -18.61 -10.04 14.15
N MET A 117 -19.02 -9.57 12.98
CA MET A 117 -20.20 -10.12 12.30
C MET A 117 -19.98 -11.55 11.79
N LEU A 118 -18.78 -11.89 11.33
CA LEU A 118 -18.39 -13.27 10.99
C LEU A 118 -18.45 -14.17 12.22
N THR A 119 -17.88 -13.72 13.35
CA THR A 119 -17.91 -14.45 14.61
C THR A 119 -19.36 -14.67 15.08
N ALA A 120 -20.22 -13.65 15.02
CA ALA A 120 -21.63 -13.76 15.38
C ALA A 120 -22.40 -14.76 14.49
N ALA A 121 -21.94 -14.95 13.24
CA ALA A 121 -22.50 -15.96 12.33
C ALA A 121 -21.95 -17.38 12.55
N GLY A 122 -21.08 -17.59 13.55
CA GLY A 122 -20.49 -18.88 13.88
C GLY A 122 -19.24 -19.24 13.09
N VAL A 123 -18.65 -18.27 12.36
CA VAL A 123 -17.36 -18.44 11.67
C VAL A 123 -16.23 -18.21 12.66
N GLU A 124 -15.23 -19.10 12.69
CA GLU A 124 -14.03 -18.88 13.49
C GLU A 124 -13.20 -17.75 12.88
N VAL A 125 -12.82 -16.75 13.67
CA VAL A 125 -12.05 -15.60 13.19
C VAL A 125 -10.76 -15.44 13.99
N GLU A 126 -9.64 -15.33 13.29
CA GLU A 126 -8.34 -14.96 13.87
C GLU A 126 -7.82 -13.70 13.19
N THR A 127 -7.37 -12.72 13.99
CA THR A 127 -6.94 -11.40 13.51
C THR A 127 -5.47 -11.16 13.80
N GLU A 128 -4.89 -10.13 13.17
CA GLU A 128 -3.50 -9.67 13.35
C GLU A 128 -2.44 -10.70 12.90
N VAL A 129 -2.83 -11.63 12.01
CA VAL A 129 -1.93 -12.68 11.50
C VAL A 129 -1.02 -12.11 10.41
N LEU A 130 0.29 -12.12 10.65
CA LEU A 130 1.32 -11.51 9.79
C LEU A 130 1.05 -10.04 9.46
N ARG A 131 0.51 -9.31 10.43
CA ARG A 131 0.13 -7.90 10.29
C ARG A 131 1.28 -7.04 9.72
N ASP A 132 2.47 -7.18 10.27
CA ASP A 132 3.61 -6.36 9.83
C ASP A 132 4.06 -6.70 8.39
N GLU A 133 3.94 -7.97 7.98
CA GLU A 133 4.16 -8.35 6.57
C GLU A 133 3.07 -7.75 5.66
N ALA A 134 1.80 -7.75 6.07
CA ALA A 134 0.71 -7.15 5.29
C ALA A 134 0.82 -5.62 5.18
N LEU A 135 1.36 -4.96 6.20
CA LEU A 135 1.61 -3.51 6.19
C LEU A 135 2.66 -3.09 5.16
N THR A 136 3.48 -4.00 4.63
CA THR A 136 4.38 -3.67 3.51
C THR A 136 3.62 -3.17 2.28
N VAL A 137 2.38 -3.61 2.10
CA VAL A 137 1.48 -3.21 1.01
C VAL A 137 0.40 -2.23 1.48
N LEU A 138 -0.22 -2.47 2.65
CA LEU A 138 -1.37 -1.71 3.13
C LEU A 138 -1.02 -0.38 3.82
N GLU A 139 0.22 -0.18 4.25
CA GLU A 139 0.62 1.00 5.04
C GLU A 139 0.30 2.34 4.35
N PRO A 140 0.56 2.53 3.04
CA PRO A 140 0.22 3.79 2.37
C PRO A 140 -1.27 4.11 2.48
N TRP A 141 -2.14 3.14 2.17
CA TRP A 141 -3.59 3.31 2.28
C TRP A 141 -4.04 3.55 3.73
N LEU A 142 -3.56 2.75 4.67
CA LEU A 142 -3.91 2.84 6.08
C LEU A 142 -3.50 4.20 6.68
N THR A 143 -2.28 4.64 6.40
CA THR A 143 -1.76 5.93 6.87
C THR A 143 -2.55 7.09 6.24
N ALA A 144 -2.83 7.02 4.94
CA ALA A 144 -3.63 8.03 4.26
C ALA A 144 -5.03 8.13 4.87
N THR A 145 -5.65 6.99 5.15
CA THR A 145 -7.00 6.91 5.74
C THR A 145 -7.05 7.51 7.15
N VAL A 146 -6.08 7.20 7.99
CA VAL A 146 -6.01 7.72 9.37
C VAL A 146 -5.68 9.21 9.41
N ARG A 147 -4.84 9.69 8.50
CA ARG A 147 -4.39 11.10 8.46
C ARG A 147 -5.24 12.01 7.59
N CYS A 148 -6.20 11.46 6.83
CA CYS A 148 -7.02 12.20 5.86
C CYS A 148 -6.18 13.00 4.86
N ARG A 149 -5.02 12.44 4.46
CA ARG A 149 -4.15 12.95 3.40
C ARG A 149 -3.40 11.80 2.73
N PRO A 150 -3.02 11.90 1.45
CA PRO A 150 -2.23 10.86 0.79
C PRO A 150 -0.92 10.56 1.53
N TYR A 151 -0.51 9.31 1.47
CA TYR A 151 0.83 8.89 1.87
C TYR A 151 1.85 9.50 0.92
N LEU A 152 2.80 10.23 1.45
CA LEU A 152 3.79 10.96 0.66
C LEU A 152 5.14 10.23 0.71
N THR A 153 5.52 9.67 -0.41
CA THR A 153 6.86 9.10 -0.64
C THR A 153 7.72 10.12 -1.37
N TRP A 154 8.91 10.38 -0.85
CA TRP A 154 9.91 11.17 -1.55
C TRP A 154 11.06 10.28 -1.99
N ALA A 155 11.26 10.19 -3.32
CA ALA A 155 12.39 9.49 -3.92
C ALA A 155 13.39 10.50 -4.46
N PHE A 156 14.65 10.36 -4.10
CA PHE A 156 15.71 11.18 -4.64
C PHE A 156 16.99 10.39 -4.89
N ALA A 157 17.72 10.77 -5.94
CA ALA A 157 19.04 10.27 -6.24
C ALA A 157 20.09 11.20 -5.62
N ALA A 158 21.13 10.63 -5.03
CA ALA A 158 22.23 11.37 -4.39
C ALA A 158 23.12 12.11 -5.41
N GLU A 159 23.08 11.75 -6.68
CA GLU A 159 23.83 12.39 -7.76
C GLU A 159 22.92 12.97 -8.84
N VAL A 160 23.22 14.21 -9.24
CA VAL A 160 22.66 14.84 -10.44
C VAL A 160 23.54 14.44 -11.63
N GLY A 161 23.07 13.52 -12.46
CA GLY A 161 23.86 13.05 -13.60
C GLY A 161 23.07 12.08 -14.48
N HIS A 162 23.77 11.23 -15.21
CA HIS A 162 23.14 10.22 -16.06
C HIS A 162 22.44 9.16 -15.20
N GLN A 163 21.10 9.13 -15.26
CA GLN A 163 20.31 8.08 -14.62
C GLN A 163 20.69 6.70 -15.19
N SER A 164 21.12 5.81 -14.33
CA SER A 164 21.39 4.42 -14.71
C SER A 164 20.13 3.68 -15.15
N ALA A 165 20.28 2.56 -15.85
CA ALA A 165 19.15 1.72 -16.22
C ALA A 165 18.41 1.17 -15.00
N ALA A 166 19.12 0.86 -13.91
CA ALA A 166 18.53 0.38 -12.66
C ALA A 166 17.75 1.48 -11.94
N GLU A 167 18.27 2.73 -11.92
CA GLU A 167 17.55 3.88 -11.37
C GLU A 167 16.25 4.15 -12.12
N LYS A 168 16.30 4.18 -13.45
CA LYS A 168 15.09 4.32 -14.29
C LYS A 168 14.07 3.24 -13.99
N ARG A 169 14.51 1.99 -13.83
CA ARG A 169 13.63 0.88 -13.50
C ARG A 169 12.98 1.06 -12.13
N LEU A 170 13.78 1.39 -11.12
CA LEU A 170 13.28 1.65 -9.77
C LEU A 170 12.24 2.78 -9.75
N LEU A 171 12.52 3.90 -10.42
CA LEU A 171 11.57 5.02 -10.48
C LEU A 171 10.28 4.65 -11.22
N LEU A 172 10.35 3.81 -12.26
CA LEU A 172 9.16 3.28 -12.93
C LEU A 172 8.34 2.38 -12.00
N ASP A 173 8.98 1.53 -11.21
CA ASP A 173 8.30 0.65 -10.25
C ASP A 173 7.66 1.47 -9.12
N LEU A 174 8.36 2.47 -8.59
CA LEU A 174 7.78 3.40 -7.59
C LEU A 174 6.61 4.18 -8.16
N ARG A 175 6.73 4.67 -9.40
CA ARG A 175 5.66 5.37 -10.11
C ARG A 175 4.42 4.50 -10.28
N ALA A 176 4.58 3.25 -10.70
CA ALA A 176 3.47 2.32 -10.92
C ALA A 176 2.70 2.00 -9.63
N ASN A 177 3.32 2.17 -8.46
CA ASN A 177 2.71 1.91 -7.15
C ASN A 177 2.06 3.15 -6.53
N ALA A 178 2.20 4.33 -7.14
CA ALA A 178 1.63 5.58 -6.66
C ALA A 178 0.39 5.98 -7.47
N ASP A 179 -0.55 6.67 -6.83
CA ASP A 179 -1.71 7.23 -7.53
C ASP A 179 -1.31 8.45 -8.38
N LEU A 180 -0.53 9.34 -7.77
CA LEU A 180 -0.02 10.55 -8.40
C LEU A 180 1.50 10.65 -8.24
N VAL A 181 2.13 11.29 -9.22
CA VAL A 181 3.58 11.55 -9.25
C VAL A 181 3.83 13.02 -9.48
N ILE A 182 4.70 13.61 -8.68
CA ILE A 182 5.24 14.95 -8.88
C ILE A 182 6.71 14.79 -9.26
N ALA A 183 7.06 15.19 -10.48
CA ALA A 183 8.44 15.21 -10.98
C ALA A 183 8.70 16.55 -11.67
N ASP A 184 9.77 17.25 -11.32
CA ASP A 184 10.12 18.55 -11.89
C ASP A 184 8.94 19.56 -11.89
N LYS A 185 8.17 19.60 -10.81
CA LYS A 185 6.94 20.40 -10.64
C LYS A 185 5.79 20.04 -11.59
N ILE A 186 5.89 18.95 -12.31
CA ILE A 186 4.84 18.40 -13.17
C ILE A 186 4.11 17.33 -12.38
N LEU A 187 2.78 17.46 -12.33
CA LEU A 187 1.90 16.47 -11.74
C LEU A 187 1.37 15.54 -12.84
N ASP A 188 1.47 14.24 -12.60
CA ASP A 188 1.02 13.19 -13.50
C ASP A 188 0.41 12.02 -12.71
N GLU A 189 -0.31 11.12 -13.39
CA GLU A 189 -0.77 9.87 -12.80
C GLU A 189 0.38 8.86 -12.71
N GLY A 190 0.38 8.05 -11.66
CA GLY A 190 1.32 6.95 -11.52
C GLY A 190 1.16 5.92 -12.64
N ILE A 191 -0.07 5.45 -12.82
CA ILE A 191 -0.52 4.64 -13.95
C ILE A 191 -1.48 5.49 -14.78
N PRO A 192 -1.23 5.72 -16.07
CA PRO A 192 -2.12 6.49 -16.92
C PRO A 192 -3.56 5.95 -16.91
N GLY A 193 -4.53 6.81 -16.64
CA GLY A 193 -5.95 6.45 -16.53
C GLY A 193 -6.34 5.81 -15.19
N GLY A 194 -5.44 5.77 -14.22
CA GLY A 194 -5.72 5.26 -12.86
C GLY A 194 -6.76 6.12 -12.13
N HIS A 195 -6.69 7.43 -12.32
CA HIS A 195 -7.62 8.42 -11.75
C HIS A 195 -8.34 9.24 -12.83
N ALA A 196 -8.72 8.63 -13.93
CA ALA A 196 -9.19 9.24 -15.18
C ALA A 196 -10.30 10.33 -15.06
N ASN A 197 -10.89 10.53 -13.90
CA ASN A 197 -11.93 11.54 -13.64
C ASN A 197 -11.50 12.67 -12.70
N ALA A 198 -10.23 12.69 -12.26
CA ALA A 198 -9.76 13.65 -11.30
C ALA A 198 -8.69 14.56 -11.95
N HIS A 199 -9.08 15.79 -12.26
CA HIS A 199 -8.14 16.81 -12.70
C HIS A 199 -7.47 17.43 -11.48
N PHE A 200 -6.33 16.88 -11.08
CA PHE A 200 -5.50 17.49 -10.05
C PHE A 200 -4.57 18.51 -10.70
N VAL A 201 -4.50 19.69 -10.13
CA VAL A 201 -3.54 20.74 -10.54
C VAL A 201 -2.68 21.04 -9.32
N LEU A 202 -1.37 21.01 -9.52
CA LEU A 202 -0.45 21.43 -8.47
C LEU A 202 -0.57 22.96 -8.30
N PRO A 203 -0.93 23.46 -7.11
CA PRO A 203 -1.06 24.91 -6.90
C PRO A 203 0.29 25.60 -6.96
N GLY A 204 0.30 26.89 -7.32
CA GLY A 204 1.52 27.68 -7.41
C GLY A 204 2.25 27.90 -6.08
N ASP A 205 1.57 27.66 -4.95
CA ASP A 205 2.11 27.74 -3.59
C ASP A 205 2.42 26.35 -2.99
N ALA A 206 2.38 25.27 -3.78
CA ALA A 206 2.77 23.93 -3.36
C ALA A 206 4.23 23.84 -2.86
N ASP A 207 5.02 24.85 -3.16
CA ASP A 207 6.38 25.01 -2.63
C ASP A 207 6.39 25.44 -1.13
N THR A 208 5.25 25.85 -0.57
CA THR A 208 5.09 26.15 0.85
C THR A 208 4.49 24.96 1.60
N ASP A 209 4.81 24.81 2.89
CA ASP A 209 4.26 23.77 3.74
C ASP A 209 2.73 23.80 3.81
N VAL A 210 2.17 25.01 3.92
CA VAL A 210 0.71 25.21 4.01
C VAL A 210 0.03 24.85 2.69
N GLY A 211 0.58 25.30 1.57
CA GLY A 211 0.05 24.99 0.24
C GLY A 211 0.10 23.49 -0.06
N LEU A 212 1.22 22.82 0.25
CA LEU A 212 1.37 21.37 0.08
C LEU A 212 0.35 20.58 0.92
N LEU A 213 0.22 20.88 2.20
CA LEU A 213 -0.73 20.18 3.08
C LEU A 213 -2.18 20.40 2.65
N HIS A 214 -2.53 21.61 2.24
CA HIS A 214 -3.86 21.92 1.73
C HIS A 214 -4.16 21.12 0.45
N TRP A 215 -3.21 21.08 -0.49
CA TRP A 215 -3.33 20.30 -1.72
C TRP A 215 -3.46 18.80 -1.45
N LEU A 216 -2.64 18.25 -0.53
CA LEU A 216 -2.73 16.84 -0.14
C LEU A 216 -4.10 16.50 0.44
N SER A 217 -4.69 17.39 1.26
CA SER A 217 -6.05 17.18 1.79
C SER A 217 -7.09 17.14 0.66
N ALA A 218 -7.04 18.07 -0.28
CA ALA A 218 -7.94 18.09 -1.43
C ALA A 218 -7.75 16.84 -2.33
N ALA A 219 -6.52 16.40 -2.54
CA ALA A 219 -6.21 15.18 -3.28
C ALA A 219 -6.81 13.94 -2.59
N TYR A 220 -6.73 13.86 -1.25
CA TYR A 220 -7.34 12.77 -0.48
C TYR A 220 -8.87 12.74 -0.64
N GLU A 221 -9.53 13.89 -0.58
CA GLU A 221 -10.97 14.02 -0.82
C GLU A 221 -11.33 13.58 -2.25
N GLY A 222 -10.48 13.86 -3.22
CA GLY A 222 -10.57 13.37 -4.60
C GLY A 222 -10.32 11.88 -4.78
N GLY A 223 -9.93 11.17 -3.73
CA GLY A 223 -9.73 9.72 -3.74
C GLY A 223 -8.29 9.26 -3.82
N VAL A 224 -7.31 10.17 -3.85
CA VAL A 224 -5.87 9.84 -3.85
C VAL A 224 -5.45 9.31 -2.48
N ARG A 225 -4.65 8.25 -2.47
CA ARG A 225 -4.12 7.63 -1.24
C ARG A 225 -2.60 7.66 -1.18
N SER A 226 -1.94 7.81 -2.33
CA SER A 226 -0.48 7.84 -2.41
C SER A 226 0.02 8.88 -3.42
N VAL A 227 1.09 9.59 -3.04
CA VAL A 227 1.79 10.56 -3.90
C VAL A 227 3.28 10.26 -3.85
N LEU A 228 3.89 10.12 -5.01
CA LEU A 228 5.34 10.03 -5.17
C LEU A 228 5.90 11.38 -5.61
N VAL A 229 6.85 11.91 -4.86
CA VAL A 229 7.67 13.06 -5.30
C VAL A 229 9.01 12.52 -5.75
N VAL A 230 9.40 12.83 -6.98
CA VAL A 230 10.72 12.52 -7.53
C VAL A 230 11.46 13.84 -7.71
N GLY A 231 12.60 13.99 -7.08
CA GLY A 231 13.41 15.20 -7.16
C GLY A 231 14.89 14.89 -7.20
N HIS A 232 15.62 15.78 -7.84
CA HIS A 232 17.09 15.81 -7.84
C HIS A 232 17.62 16.96 -6.96
N GLU A 233 16.73 17.60 -6.20
CA GLU A 233 17.04 18.75 -5.38
C GLU A 233 17.89 18.36 -4.17
N HIS A 234 18.80 19.24 -3.77
CA HIS A 234 19.64 19.02 -2.59
C HIS A 234 18.78 18.83 -1.33
N ALA A 235 19.20 17.93 -0.48
CA ALA A 235 18.52 17.63 0.78
C ALA A 235 18.19 18.86 1.66
N ALA A 236 18.90 19.97 1.49
CA ALA A 236 18.63 21.22 2.18
C ALA A 236 17.28 21.86 1.82
N GLU A 237 16.77 21.63 0.59
CA GLU A 237 15.47 22.13 0.13
C GLU A 237 14.32 21.26 0.63
N LEU A 238 14.62 20.02 1.05
CA LEU A 238 13.67 19.07 1.61
C LEU A 238 13.30 19.39 3.05
N ARG A 239 14.20 20.00 3.83
CA ARG A 239 14.04 20.19 5.27
C ARG A 239 12.71 20.82 5.69
N PRO A 240 12.19 21.86 5.03
CA PRO A 240 10.90 22.46 5.42
C PRO A 240 9.71 21.50 5.21
N ARG A 241 9.78 20.60 4.22
CA ARG A 241 8.67 19.74 3.78
C ARG A 241 8.67 18.36 4.41
N LEU A 242 9.71 18.02 5.16
CA LEU A 242 9.89 16.69 5.73
C LEU A 242 8.76 16.29 6.68
N HIS A 243 8.07 17.24 7.33
CA HIS A 243 6.96 16.93 8.22
C HIS A 243 5.75 16.32 7.48
N ALA A 244 5.59 16.58 6.18
CA ALA A 244 4.54 15.97 5.34
C ALA A 244 4.94 14.61 4.76
N VAL A 245 6.24 14.30 4.70
CA VAL A 245 6.77 13.06 4.11
C VAL A 245 6.59 11.89 5.07
N ASP A 246 6.07 10.77 4.56
CA ASP A 246 5.87 9.52 5.29
C ASP A 246 6.99 8.52 5.02
N GLU A 247 7.53 8.51 3.79
CA GLU A 247 8.62 7.63 3.39
C GLU A 247 9.66 8.37 2.55
N LEU A 248 10.94 8.08 2.82
CA LEU A 248 12.08 8.52 2.01
C LEU A 248 12.66 7.31 1.29
N VAL A 249 12.91 7.45 0.00
CA VAL A 249 13.65 6.48 -0.81
C VAL A 249 14.91 7.17 -1.33
N VAL A 250 16.05 6.77 -0.80
CA VAL A 250 17.36 7.30 -1.20
C VAL A 250 18.02 6.34 -2.15
N VAL A 251 18.44 6.84 -3.32
CA VAL A 251 19.12 6.07 -4.35
C VAL A 251 20.58 6.54 -4.43
N VAL A 252 21.53 5.61 -4.26
CA VAL A 252 22.96 5.90 -4.26
C VAL A 252 23.66 4.99 -5.27
N PRO A 253 24.53 5.51 -6.16
CA PRO A 253 25.35 4.69 -7.04
C PRO A 253 26.28 3.79 -6.23
N ARG A 254 26.44 2.52 -6.64
CA ARG A 254 27.39 1.58 -5.99
C ARG A 254 28.85 1.84 -6.32
N THR A 255 29.09 2.67 -7.32
CA THR A 255 30.43 2.98 -7.81
C THR A 255 31.22 3.91 -6.90
N ASP A 256 30.57 4.63 -6.01
CA ASP A 256 31.20 5.52 -5.04
C ASP A 256 30.62 5.33 -3.62
N PRO A 257 31.19 4.42 -2.82
CA PRO A 257 30.76 4.22 -1.44
C PRO A 257 30.95 5.45 -0.53
N SER A 258 31.82 6.41 -0.89
CA SER A 258 32.05 7.62 -0.10
C SER A 258 30.84 8.55 -0.15
N GLN A 259 30.16 8.60 -1.28
CA GLN A 259 28.91 9.35 -1.44
C GLN A 259 27.75 8.73 -0.65
N ALA A 260 27.69 7.39 -0.56
CA ALA A 260 26.73 6.72 0.32
C ALA A 260 26.90 7.15 1.78
N LEU A 261 28.15 7.31 2.22
CA LEU A 261 28.47 7.81 3.56
C LEU A 261 28.11 9.28 3.74
N GLU A 262 28.34 10.14 2.72
CA GLU A 262 27.96 11.55 2.78
C GLU A 262 26.44 11.74 2.83
N VAL A 263 25.65 10.95 2.09
CA VAL A 263 24.18 11.00 2.14
C VAL A 263 23.66 10.48 3.49
N VAL A 264 24.28 9.47 4.07
CA VAL A 264 23.91 8.92 5.39
C VAL A 264 24.44 9.77 6.55
N HIS A 265 25.61 10.42 6.40
CA HIS A 265 26.21 11.29 7.41
C HIS A 265 25.85 12.77 7.28
N SER A 266 25.42 13.22 6.08
CA SER A 266 24.83 14.54 6.01
C SER A 266 23.55 14.53 6.84
N ASP A 267 23.22 15.63 7.52
CA ASP A 267 21.96 15.86 8.23
C ASP A 267 20.68 15.59 7.39
N VAL A 268 20.74 14.71 6.41
CA VAL A 268 19.70 14.37 5.42
C VAL A 268 18.69 13.39 5.99
N ILE A 269 19.12 12.51 6.93
CA ILE A 269 18.14 11.63 7.60
C ILE A 269 17.50 12.45 8.71
N PRO A 270 16.26 12.89 8.53
CA PRO A 270 15.61 13.70 9.54
C PRO A 270 15.37 12.90 10.81
N ILE A 271 15.52 13.55 11.94
CA ILE A 271 15.06 13.00 13.22
C ILE A 271 13.60 12.55 13.05
N GLY A 272 13.30 11.30 13.39
CA GLY A 272 11.95 10.74 13.29
C GLY A 272 11.71 9.80 12.09
N PHE A 273 12.77 9.47 11.34
CA PHE A 273 12.72 8.39 10.34
C PHE A 273 13.57 7.20 10.80
N GLY A 274 13.05 5.98 10.59
CA GLY A 274 13.75 4.72 10.84
C GLY A 274 14.01 3.99 9.53
N LEU A 275 15.17 3.36 9.41
CA LEU A 275 15.54 2.53 8.26
C LEU A 275 14.64 1.28 8.23
N VAL A 276 13.99 1.04 7.11
CA VAL A 276 13.09 -0.10 6.90
C VAL A 276 13.74 -1.15 6.01
N GLU A 277 14.44 -0.71 4.96
CA GLU A 277 15.02 -1.59 3.97
C GLU A 277 16.30 -1.00 3.39
N VAL A 278 17.27 -1.86 3.12
CA VAL A 278 18.40 -1.56 2.23
C VAL A 278 18.45 -2.65 1.17
N ALA A 279 18.29 -2.27 -0.09
CA ALA A 279 18.34 -3.19 -1.21
C ALA A 279 19.52 -2.85 -2.14
N ALA A 280 20.21 -3.89 -2.61
CA ALA A 280 21.30 -3.77 -3.57
C ALA A 280 20.79 -4.16 -4.97
N HIS A 281 20.89 -3.24 -5.91
CA HIS A 281 20.67 -3.48 -7.33
C HIS A 281 22.03 -3.56 -8.04
N ALA A 282 22.06 -3.88 -9.33
CA ALA A 282 23.32 -4.10 -10.05
C ALA A 282 24.35 -2.98 -9.85
N ASP A 283 23.94 -1.73 -9.99
CA ASP A 283 24.77 -0.52 -9.93
C ASP A 283 24.30 0.50 -8.88
N LEU A 284 23.25 0.17 -8.10
CA LEU A 284 22.65 1.06 -7.11
C LEU A 284 22.52 0.40 -5.74
N LEU A 285 22.49 1.24 -4.70
CA LEU A 285 21.95 0.93 -3.39
C LEU A 285 20.70 1.80 -3.17
N THR A 286 19.67 1.21 -2.62
CA THR A 286 18.48 1.93 -2.18
C THR A 286 18.30 1.79 -0.69
N SER A 287 17.98 2.89 -0.04
CA SER A 287 17.61 2.89 1.38
C SER A 287 16.19 3.44 1.50
N ARG A 288 15.30 2.66 2.11
CA ARG A 288 13.95 3.07 2.48
C ARG A 288 13.89 3.41 3.95
N MET A 289 13.38 4.58 4.25
CA MET A 289 13.20 5.04 5.61
C MET A 289 11.76 5.49 5.79
N ARG A 290 11.11 5.05 6.85
CA ARG A 290 9.75 5.46 7.18
C ARG A 290 9.73 6.30 8.44
N ARG A 291 8.75 7.18 8.52
CA ARG A 291 8.52 7.98 9.71
C ARG A 291 8.20 7.07 10.89
N VAL A 292 8.97 7.20 11.96
CA VAL A 292 8.71 6.48 13.21
C VAL A 292 7.42 7.02 13.82
N ARG A 293 6.50 6.11 14.11
CA ARG A 293 5.27 6.45 14.85
C ARG A 293 5.66 6.67 16.31
N VAL A 294 5.50 7.90 16.78
CA VAL A 294 5.64 8.26 18.20
C VAL A 294 4.30 8.10 18.88
#